data_a0aa0d35df6b4e4f29547350f6f7ef85
#
_entry.id   a0aa0d35df6b4e4f29547350f6f7ef85
#
_cell.length_a   1.000
_cell.length_b   1.000
_cell.length_c   1.000
_cell.angle_alpha   90.00
_cell.angle_beta   90.00
_cell.angle_gamma   90.00
#
_symmetry.space_group_name_H-M   'P 1'
#
loop_
_entity.id
_entity.type
_entity.pdbx_description
1 polymer ?
#
loop_
_entity_poly.entity_id
_entity_poly.type
_entity_poly.pdbx_seq_one_letter_code
_entity_poly.pdbx_strand_id
1 'polypeptide(L)'
;MTTPAIELRDVYKEYKSVRTVDLKHLTVRKGEIYGFLGPNGAGKSTTMKMILSLVKPTSGSIYVMGKPISRRSYLSQIGSMIEEPSYYPNLTAYENLHVFQQMLGFNKEHIWPTLERVGLADLKNKNKLVRDYSLGMKQRLALAFALVKKPTILLLDEPTNGLDPAGIHEIRELILSLAHSEGLTVFISSHILSEIEHVADRVGIIHKGHLVYEGEVDAIKSNTWVEIGGRFICEKVVTQLRTIEVYPRDISTRRIVLDSLSDDNIAAVVKTLVNAQADIYAVERKTETLEDIFLNLTKEM
;
A
#
# COMPACT_ATOMS: atom_id res chain seq x y z
N MET A 1 -4.74 -20.10 15.85
CA MET A 1 -4.80 -18.82 15.11
C MET A 1 -3.77 -17.87 15.72
N THR A 2 -2.90 -17.29 14.92
CA THR A 2 -1.89 -16.34 15.42
C THR A 2 -2.56 -14.99 15.76
N THR A 3 -2.19 -14.41 16.89
CA THR A 3 -2.70 -13.08 17.31
C THR A 3 -2.29 -12.02 16.27
N PRO A 4 -3.23 -11.23 15.71
CA PRO A 4 -2.90 -10.18 14.76
C PRO A 4 -2.03 -9.09 15.41
N ALA A 5 -1.28 -8.37 14.58
CA ALA A 5 -0.50 -7.21 15.02
C ALA A 5 -1.41 -6.03 15.35
N ILE A 6 -2.39 -5.77 14.47
CA ILE A 6 -3.41 -4.72 14.67
C ILE A 6 -4.78 -5.33 14.35
N GLU A 7 -5.78 -5.01 15.16
CA GLU A 7 -7.16 -5.42 14.94
C GLU A 7 -8.13 -4.31 15.34
N LEU A 8 -9.04 -3.97 14.44
CA LEU A 8 -10.14 -3.05 14.65
C LEU A 8 -11.46 -3.82 14.59
N ARG A 9 -12.34 -3.61 15.57
CA ARG A 9 -13.67 -4.25 15.66
C ARG A 9 -14.75 -3.20 15.87
N ASP A 10 -15.67 -3.07 14.94
CA ASP A 10 -16.81 -2.14 14.94
C ASP A 10 -16.41 -0.70 15.27
N VAL A 11 -15.25 -0.26 14.72
CA VAL A 11 -14.66 1.04 15.02
C VAL A 11 -15.26 2.10 14.13
N TYR A 12 -15.87 3.11 14.76
CA TYR A 12 -16.24 4.31 14.01
C TYR A 12 -15.76 5.59 14.69
N LYS A 13 -15.54 6.60 13.86
CA LYS A 13 -15.22 7.96 14.28
C LYS A 13 -16.16 8.95 13.65
N GLU A 14 -16.79 9.76 14.52
CA GLU A 14 -17.70 10.83 14.12
C GLU A 14 -17.16 12.18 14.59
N TYR A 15 -17.22 13.19 13.71
CA TYR A 15 -16.96 14.59 14.00
C TYR A 15 -18.19 15.42 13.59
N LYS A 16 -18.76 16.16 14.52
CA LYS A 16 -19.93 17.05 14.25
C LYS A 16 -21.03 16.33 13.44
N SER A 17 -21.39 15.12 13.85
CA SER A 17 -22.42 14.27 13.22
C SER A 17 -22.04 13.73 11.81
N VAL A 18 -20.76 13.85 11.39
CA VAL A 18 -20.27 13.24 10.15
C VAL A 18 -19.40 12.05 10.49
N ARG A 19 -19.77 10.85 10.03
CA ARG A 19 -18.93 9.65 10.14
C ARG A 19 -17.78 9.74 9.16
N THR A 20 -16.59 9.92 9.70
CA THR A 20 -15.34 9.97 8.92
C THR A 20 -14.71 8.60 8.74
N VAL A 21 -14.94 7.69 9.68
CA VAL A 21 -14.48 6.30 9.64
C VAL A 21 -15.59 5.42 10.20
N ASP A 22 -15.87 4.30 9.52
CA ASP A 22 -16.81 3.26 9.93
C ASP A 22 -16.29 1.90 9.43
N LEU A 23 -15.45 1.28 10.25
CA LEU A 23 -14.76 0.01 9.96
C LEU A 23 -15.33 -1.09 10.84
N LYS A 24 -16.08 -2.03 10.26
CA LYS A 24 -16.62 -3.18 10.99
C LYS A 24 -15.51 -4.12 11.44
N HIS A 25 -14.58 -4.40 10.55
CA HIS A 25 -13.43 -5.25 10.84
C HIS A 25 -12.26 -4.83 9.98
N LEU A 26 -11.06 -4.79 10.56
CA LEU A 26 -9.80 -4.67 9.86
C LEU A 26 -8.73 -5.41 10.65
N THR A 27 -7.93 -6.22 9.96
CA THR A 27 -6.91 -7.04 10.60
C THR A 27 -5.58 -6.91 9.86
N VAL A 28 -4.51 -6.63 10.61
CA VAL A 28 -3.13 -6.66 10.10
C VAL A 28 -2.40 -7.83 10.77
N ARG A 29 -1.81 -8.71 9.97
CA ARG A 29 -1.06 -9.87 10.45
C ARG A 29 0.35 -9.46 10.85
N LYS A 30 1.00 -10.26 11.68
CA LYS A 30 2.40 -10.01 12.04
C LYS A 30 3.32 -10.29 10.86
N GLY A 31 4.26 -9.36 10.62
CA GLY A 31 5.28 -9.48 9.59
C GLY A 31 4.77 -9.21 8.17
N GLU A 32 3.49 -8.81 7.98
CA GLU A 32 3.00 -8.41 6.66
C GLU A 32 3.16 -6.90 6.42
N ILE A 33 3.20 -6.53 5.18
CA ILE A 33 3.00 -5.15 4.72
C ILE A 33 1.53 -5.03 4.31
N TYR A 34 0.75 -4.29 5.09
CA TYR A 34 -0.65 -4.00 4.83
C TYR A 34 -0.81 -2.61 4.21
N GLY A 35 -1.26 -2.56 2.96
CA GLY A 35 -1.58 -1.34 2.24
C GLY A 35 -2.99 -0.84 2.58
N PHE A 36 -3.12 0.39 3.06
CA PHE A 36 -4.41 1.01 3.36
C PHE A 36 -4.69 2.16 2.38
N LEU A 37 -5.51 1.86 1.38
CA LEU A 37 -5.69 2.65 0.18
C LEU A 37 -6.99 3.44 0.17
N GLY A 38 -6.97 4.61 -0.44
CA GLY A 38 -8.19 5.39 -0.64
C GLY A 38 -7.91 6.84 -0.97
N PRO A 39 -8.90 7.57 -1.49
CA PRO A 39 -8.75 8.98 -1.82
C PRO A 39 -8.47 9.84 -0.58
N ASN A 40 -8.06 11.08 -0.82
CA ASN A 40 -7.89 12.06 0.25
C ASN A 40 -9.24 12.28 0.96
N GLY A 41 -9.21 12.34 2.29
CA GLY A 41 -10.41 12.45 3.11
C GLY A 41 -11.18 11.14 3.35
N ALA A 42 -10.75 10.00 2.81
CA ALA A 42 -11.43 8.72 3.00
C ALA A 42 -11.39 8.17 4.44
N GLY A 43 -10.52 8.72 5.32
CA GLY A 43 -10.40 8.29 6.71
C GLY A 43 -9.07 7.61 7.06
N LYS A 44 -8.10 7.52 6.13
CA LYS A 44 -6.80 6.84 6.33
C LYS A 44 -6.04 7.34 7.55
N SER A 45 -5.64 8.62 7.55
CA SER A 45 -4.89 9.23 8.65
C SER A 45 -5.67 9.23 9.97
N THR A 46 -7.01 9.38 9.91
CA THR A 46 -7.87 9.28 11.10
C THR A 46 -7.81 7.89 11.72
N THR A 47 -7.83 6.85 10.90
CA THR A 47 -7.70 5.45 11.36
C THR A 47 -6.34 5.22 12.02
N MET A 48 -5.25 5.68 11.40
CA MET A 48 -3.91 5.58 11.98
C MET A 48 -3.79 6.36 13.30
N LYS A 49 -4.34 7.57 13.36
CA LYS A 49 -4.38 8.38 14.60
C LYS A 49 -5.18 7.69 15.71
N MET A 50 -6.24 6.93 15.39
CA MET A 50 -6.96 6.12 16.37
C MET A 50 -6.12 4.95 16.87
N ILE A 51 -5.40 4.24 16.00
CA ILE A 51 -4.47 3.17 16.39
C ILE A 51 -3.38 3.70 17.33
N LEU A 52 -2.87 4.91 17.10
CA LEU A 52 -1.89 5.58 17.99
C LEU A 52 -2.49 6.20 19.25
N SER A 53 -3.79 6.08 19.48
CA SER A 53 -4.49 6.80 20.58
C SER A 53 -4.31 8.32 20.57
N LEU A 54 -3.97 8.91 19.42
CA LEU A 54 -3.97 10.37 19.21
C LEU A 54 -5.40 10.89 19.05
N VAL A 55 -6.29 10.07 18.51
CA VAL A 55 -7.72 10.32 18.37
C VAL A 55 -8.47 9.18 19.02
N LYS A 56 -9.42 9.47 19.92
CA LYS A 56 -10.29 8.46 20.52
C LYS A 56 -11.37 8.06 19.51
N PRO A 57 -11.59 6.76 19.25
CA PRO A 57 -12.77 6.32 18.50
C PRO A 57 -14.06 6.74 19.21
N THR A 58 -15.13 6.99 18.44
CA THR A 58 -16.45 7.27 19.00
C THR A 58 -17.06 5.99 19.59
N SER A 59 -16.86 4.86 18.92
CA SER A 59 -17.22 3.52 19.41
C SER A 59 -16.29 2.47 18.79
N GLY A 60 -16.44 1.23 19.27
CA GLY A 60 -15.65 0.08 18.83
C GLY A 60 -14.40 -0.14 19.67
N SER A 61 -13.61 -1.12 19.26
CA SER A 61 -12.43 -1.57 19.98
C SER A 61 -11.24 -1.76 19.04
N ILE A 62 -10.08 -1.29 19.46
CA ILE A 62 -8.82 -1.45 18.74
C ILE A 62 -7.85 -2.22 19.62
N TYR A 63 -7.19 -3.20 19.04
CA TYR A 63 -6.19 -4.04 19.69
C TYR A 63 -4.87 -3.97 18.93
N VAL A 64 -3.77 -3.91 19.68
CA VAL A 64 -2.40 -3.99 19.13
C VAL A 64 -1.68 -5.12 19.86
N MET A 65 -1.16 -6.09 19.12
CA MET A 65 -0.57 -7.32 19.66
C MET A 65 -1.51 -8.02 20.68
N GLY A 66 -2.82 -8.03 20.39
CA GLY A 66 -3.85 -8.59 21.26
C GLY A 66 -4.18 -7.78 22.53
N LYS A 67 -3.56 -6.61 22.73
CA LYS A 67 -3.80 -5.73 23.88
C LYS A 67 -4.67 -4.55 23.45
N PRO A 68 -5.73 -4.19 24.21
CA PRO A 68 -6.56 -3.05 23.89
C PRO A 68 -5.76 -1.73 24.00
N ILE A 69 -6.03 -0.78 23.12
CA ILE A 69 -5.31 0.51 23.06
C ILE A 69 -5.52 1.40 24.29
N SER A 70 -6.51 1.09 25.14
CA SER A 70 -6.69 1.77 26.43
C SER A 70 -5.46 1.62 27.35
N ARG A 71 -4.68 0.56 27.15
CA ARG A 71 -3.39 0.33 27.84
C ARG A 71 -2.26 0.81 26.93
N ARG A 72 -1.85 2.07 27.05
CA ARG A 72 -0.85 2.72 26.19
C ARG A 72 0.54 2.07 26.13
N SER A 73 0.79 0.99 26.89
CA SER A 73 2.06 0.24 26.87
C SER A 73 2.44 -0.32 25.49
N TYR A 74 1.47 -0.53 24.59
CA TYR A 74 1.72 -0.99 23.22
C TYR A 74 2.43 0.06 22.35
N LEU A 75 2.37 1.36 22.70
CA LEU A 75 3.00 2.44 21.94
C LEU A 75 4.53 2.31 21.87
N SER A 76 5.15 1.62 22.83
CA SER A 76 6.58 1.32 22.77
C SER A 76 6.95 0.36 21.63
N GLN A 77 5.97 -0.39 21.09
CA GLN A 77 6.15 -1.35 20.02
C GLN A 77 5.84 -0.75 18.64
N ILE A 78 5.33 0.49 18.59
CA ILE A 78 4.96 1.15 17.33
C ILE A 78 5.95 2.27 17.03
N GLY A 79 6.54 2.24 15.85
CA GLY A 79 7.12 3.40 15.19
C GLY A 79 6.08 4.01 14.25
N SER A 80 6.02 5.33 14.17
CA SER A 80 5.04 5.98 13.31
C SER A 80 5.61 7.19 12.60
N MET A 81 5.16 7.35 11.36
CA MET A 81 5.34 8.56 10.56
C MET A 81 3.95 8.99 10.07
N ILE A 82 3.30 9.88 10.86
CA ILE A 82 2.01 10.48 10.54
C ILE A 82 2.21 11.97 10.58
N GLU A 83 1.94 12.66 9.47
CA GLU A 83 2.30 14.05 9.23
C GLU A 83 3.82 14.28 9.17
N GLU A 84 4.24 15.47 8.77
CA GLU A 84 5.66 15.80 8.73
C GLU A 84 6.25 15.86 10.14
N PRO A 85 7.34 15.16 10.42
CA PRO A 85 7.97 15.24 11.73
C PRO A 85 8.58 16.62 11.95
N SER A 86 8.37 17.13 13.16
CA SER A 86 9.05 18.35 13.60
C SER A 86 10.52 18.04 13.90
N TYR A 87 11.41 18.55 13.08
CA TYR A 87 12.86 18.47 13.31
C TYR A 87 13.47 19.84 13.48
N TYR A 88 14.65 19.88 14.08
CA TYR A 88 15.44 21.10 14.24
C TYR A 88 16.26 21.32 12.96
N PRO A 89 15.93 22.34 12.15
CA PRO A 89 16.54 22.52 10.83
C PRO A 89 18.03 22.85 10.88
N ASN A 90 18.48 23.44 11.99
CA ASN A 90 19.88 23.83 12.22
C ASN A 90 20.72 22.74 12.91
N LEU A 91 20.19 21.54 13.04
CA LEU A 91 20.89 20.37 13.56
C LEU A 91 21.09 19.34 12.44
N THR A 92 22.09 18.48 12.59
CA THR A 92 22.31 17.30 11.75
C THR A 92 21.28 16.23 12.06
N ALA A 93 21.19 15.16 11.25
CA ALA A 93 20.31 14.02 11.53
C ALA A 93 20.65 13.35 12.89
N TYR A 94 21.95 13.18 13.18
CA TYR A 94 22.38 12.61 14.46
C TYR A 94 21.94 13.46 15.65
N GLU A 95 22.16 14.77 15.59
CA GLU A 95 21.79 15.69 16.67
C GLU A 95 20.27 15.73 16.87
N ASN A 96 19.48 15.71 15.79
CA ASN A 96 18.02 15.60 15.86
C ASN A 96 17.60 14.33 16.61
N LEU A 97 18.13 13.15 16.23
CA LEU A 97 17.83 11.90 16.95
C LEU A 97 18.38 11.90 18.37
N HIS A 98 19.47 12.61 18.64
CA HIS A 98 20.00 12.74 20.00
C HIS A 98 19.10 13.60 20.88
N VAL A 99 18.55 14.71 20.39
CA VAL A 99 17.51 15.48 21.12
C VAL A 99 16.32 14.58 21.42
N PHE A 100 15.86 13.81 20.44
CA PHE A 100 14.75 12.87 20.61
C PHE A 100 15.07 11.78 21.64
N GLN A 101 16.32 11.31 21.67
CA GLN A 101 16.81 10.37 22.68
C GLN A 101 16.73 10.95 24.10
N GLN A 102 17.12 12.21 24.28
CA GLN A 102 17.03 12.87 25.60
C GLN A 102 15.57 12.98 26.08
N MET A 103 14.61 13.17 25.16
CA MET A 103 13.19 13.27 25.48
C MET A 103 12.54 11.92 25.80
N LEU A 104 12.92 10.85 25.11
CA LEU A 104 12.25 9.54 25.17
C LEU A 104 13.02 8.45 25.92
N GLY A 105 14.29 8.68 26.23
CA GLY A 105 15.10 7.79 27.08
C GLY A 105 15.50 6.46 26.43
N PHE A 106 15.53 6.34 25.10
CA PHE A 106 16.02 5.14 24.45
C PHE A 106 17.57 5.09 24.41
N ASN A 107 18.15 3.91 24.11
CA ASN A 107 19.61 3.77 24.09
C ASN A 107 20.23 4.61 22.96
N LYS A 108 21.17 5.51 23.31
CA LYS A 108 21.90 6.37 22.38
C LYS A 108 22.64 5.60 21.29
N GLU A 109 23.10 4.39 21.58
CA GLU A 109 23.77 3.50 20.62
C GLU A 109 22.89 3.08 19.45
N HIS A 110 21.56 3.24 19.54
CA HIS A 110 20.64 2.97 18.43
C HIS A 110 20.69 4.04 17.33
N ILE A 111 21.18 5.25 17.63
CA ILE A 111 21.10 6.39 16.70
C ILE A 111 21.88 6.08 15.40
N TRP A 112 23.15 5.73 15.53
CA TRP A 112 24.01 5.55 14.38
C TRP A 112 23.58 4.39 13.48
N PRO A 113 23.34 3.18 14.00
CA PRO A 113 22.82 2.08 13.19
C PRO A 113 21.47 2.40 12.50
N THR A 114 20.63 3.22 13.16
CA THR A 114 19.36 3.64 12.52
C THR A 114 19.60 4.58 11.35
N LEU A 115 20.55 5.52 11.48
CA LEU A 115 20.93 6.40 10.37
C LEU A 115 21.56 5.64 9.19
N GLU A 116 22.38 4.62 9.47
CA GLU A 116 22.92 3.71 8.45
C GLU A 116 21.80 3.00 7.70
N ARG A 117 20.86 2.44 8.45
CA ARG A 117 19.71 1.69 7.94
C ARG A 117 18.83 2.51 6.98
N VAL A 118 18.65 3.80 7.26
CA VAL A 118 17.88 4.69 6.37
C VAL A 118 18.75 5.41 5.32
N GLY A 119 20.05 5.09 5.22
CA GLY A 119 20.96 5.67 4.25
C GLY A 119 21.32 7.14 4.51
N LEU A 120 21.35 7.57 5.77
CA LEU A 120 21.74 8.92 6.19
C LEU A 120 23.09 9.00 6.91
N ALA A 121 23.80 7.88 7.08
CA ALA A 121 25.10 7.83 7.76
C ALA A 121 26.30 8.07 6.83
N ASP A 122 26.10 8.35 5.54
CA ASP A 122 27.16 8.65 4.60
C ASP A 122 28.02 9.82 5.07
N LEU A 123 29.34 9.70 4.92
CA LEU A 123 30.33 10.72 5.32
C LEU A 123 30.01 12.11 4.74
N LYS A 124 29.45 12.18 3.53
CA LYS A 124 29.03 13.43 2.88
C LYS A 124 27.86 14.09 3.61
N ASN A 125 27.03 13.30 4.29
CA ASN A 125 25.81 13.77 4.97
C ASN A 125 26.02 13.95 6.48
N LYS A 126 27.11 13.45 7.06
CA LYS A 126 27.35 13.45 8.50
C LYS A 126 27.25 14.84 9.15
N ASN A 127 27.73 15.87 8.46
CA ASN A 127 27.74 17.26 8.95
C ASN A 127 26.69 18.13 8.26
N LYS A 128 25.84 17.57 7.39
CA LYS A 128 24.81 18.32 6.67
C LYS A 128 23.66 18.64 7.60
N LEU A 129 23.23 19.89 7.60
CA LEU A 129 22.10 20.33 8.41
C LEU A 129 20.79 19.92 7.76
N VAL A 130 19.75 19.63 8.57
CA VAL A 130 18.48 19.14 8.07
C VAL A 130 17.76 20.18 7.18
N ARG A 131 18.01 21.48 7.37
CA ARG A 131 17.51 22.51 6.45
C ARG A 131 17.97 22.34 5.00
N ASP A 132 19.16 21.73 4.80
CA ASP A 132 19.77 21.52 3.49
C ASP A 132 19.44 20.14 2.89
N TYR A 133 18.54 19.37 3.55
CA TYR A 133 18.10 18.06 3.10
C TYR A 133 17.12 18.17 1.93
N SER A 134 17.28 17.27 0.94
CA SER A 134 16.22 17.01 -0.04
C SER A 134 14.98 16.44 0.64
N LEU A 135 13.84 16.44 -0.04
CA LEU A 135 12.61 15.85 0.49
C LEU A 135 12.83 14.36 0.82
N GLY A 136 13.49 13.59 -0.06
CA GLY A 136 13.83 12.19 0.21
C GLY A 136 14.71 12.01 1.44
N MET A 137 15.71 12.88 1.68
CA MET A 137 16.50 12.84 2.91
C MET A 137 15.66 13.14 4.15
N LYS A 138 14.70 14.06 4.06
CA LYS A 138 13.75 14.36 5.15
C LYS A 138 12.84 13.18 5.44
N GLN A 139 12.32 12.49 4.42
CA GLN A 139 11.54 11.28 4.57
C GLN A 139 12.35 10.14 5.23
N ARG A 140 13.60 9.95 4.83
CA ARG A 140 14.52 8.99 5.48
C ARG A 140 14.77 9.34 6.95
N LEU A 141 14.90 10.63 7.28
CA LEU A 141 15.03 11.08 8.67
C LEU A 141 13.72 10.81 9.46
N ALA A 142 12.56 11.04 8.86
CA ALA A 142 11.27 10.69 9.46
C ALA A 142 11.16 9.19 9.78
N LEU A 143 11.59 8.34 8.84
CA LEU A 143 11.68 6.90 9.08
C LEU A 143 12.68 6.57 10.20
N ALA A 144 13.82 7.28 10.28
CA ALA A 144 14.76 7.09 11.38
C ALA A 144 14.13 7.38 12.75
N PHE A 145 13.35 8.45 12.88
CA PHE A 145 12.57 8.74 14.10
C PHE A 145 11.62 7.62 14.47
N ALA A 146 10.95 7.03 13.47
CA ALA A 146 10.04 5.91 13.71
C ALA A 146 10.78 4.64 14.13
N LEU A 147 11.98 4.37 13.59
CA LEU A 147 12.72 3.13 13.76
C LEU A 147 13.66 3.09 14.96
N VAL A 148 14.13 4.25 15.44
CA VAL A 148 15.24 4.33 16.43
C VAL A 148 14.95 3.60 17.74
N LYS A 149 13.68 3.43 18.10
CA LYS A 149 13.24 2.66 19.29
C LYS A 149 13.11 1.16 19.05
N LYS A 150 13.48 0.67 17.86
CA LYS A 150 13.33 -0.73 17.43
C LYS A 150 11.90 -1.24 17.62
N PRO A 151 10.91 -0.62 16.94
CA PRO A 151 9.53 -1.07 17.00
C PRO A 151 9.35 -2.43 16.34
N THR A 152 8.21 -3.09 16.61
CA THR A 152 7.76 -4.30 15.90
C THR A 152 6.68 -4.01 14.86
N ILE A 153 6.06 -2.83 14.94
CA ILE A 153 5.04 -2.33 14.03
C ILE A 153 5.46 -0.94 13.55
N LEU A 154 5.30 -0.70 12.26
CA LEU A 154 5.56 0.58 11.62
C LEU A 154 4.28 1.11 10.96
N LEU A 155 3.83 2.30 11.36
CA LEU A 155 2.69 3.00 10.76
C LEU A 155 3.20 4.16 9.89
N LEU A 156 2.95 4.10 8.59
CA LEU A 156 3.44 5.07 7.61
C LEU A 156 2.28 5.73 6.87
N ASP A 157 2.06 7.01 7.10
CA ASP A 157 1.02 7.79 6.41
C ASP A 157 1.64 8.50 5.21
N GLU A 158 1.34 8.01 4.00
CA GLU A 158 1.80 8.55 2.71
C GLU A 158 3.33 8.78 2.63
N PRO A 159 4.19 7.78 2.91
CA PRO A 159 5.63 7.97 3.07
C PRO A 159 6.36 8.37 1.79
N THR A 160 5.75 8.18 0.63
CA THR A 160 6.31 8.48 -0.70
C THR A 160 5.80 9.81 -1.27
N ASN A 161 4.88 10.49 -0.57
CA ASN A 161 4.23 11.69 -1.07
C ASN A 161 5.25 12.80 -1.40
N GLY A 162 5.16 13.33 -2.62
CA GLY A 162 6.00 14.43 -3.10
C GLY A 162 7.43 14.03 -3.51
N LEU A 163 7.79 12.75 -3.44
CA LEU A 163 9.09 12.26 -3.92
C LEU A 163 9.10 12.13 -5.45
N ASP A 164 10.28 12.23 -6.01
CA ASP A 164 10.54 11.85 -7.39
C ASP A 164 10.56 10.31 -7.55
N PRO A 165 10.48 9.76 -8.78
CA PRO A 165 10.44 8.31 -9.00
C PRO A 165 11.61 7.55 -8.38
N ALA A 166 12.81 8.14 -8.34
CA ALA A 166 13.96 7.52 -7.70
C ALA A 166 13.80 7.44 -6.19
N GLY A 167 13.35 8.53 -5.55
CA GLY A 167 13.06 8.56 -4.12
C GLY A 167 11.95 7.61 -3.71
N ILE A 168 10.88 7.48 -4.53
CA ILE A 168 9.82 6.49 -4.32
C ILE A 168 10.40 5.07 -4.31
N HIS A 169 11.23 4.74 -5.31
CA HIS A 169 11.87 3.43 -5.39
C HIS A 169 12.74 3.13 -4.17
N GLU A 170 13.56 4.09 -3.74
CA GLU A 170 14.45 3.94 -2.59
C GLU A 170 13.68 3.73 -1.26
N ILE A 171 12.61 4.48 -1.03
CA ILE A 171 11.75 4.31 0.17
C ILE A 171 11.03 2.98 0.14
N ARG A 172 10.57 2.54 -1.03
CA ARG A 172 9.94 1.24 -1.22
C ARG A 172 10.89 0.09 -0.87
N GLU A 173 12.10 0.07 -1.42
CA GLU A 173 13.11 -0.95 -1.12
C GLU A 173 13.45 -1.00 0.37
N LEU A 174 13.53 0.18 1.01
CA LEU A 174 13.74 0.25 2.45
C LEU A 174 12.56 -0.40 3.22
N ILE A 175 11.32 -0.10 2.87
CA ILE A 175 10.13 -0.69 3.52
C ILE A 175 10.10 -2.21 3.33
N LEU A 176 10.36 -2.71 2.11
CA LEU A 176 10.45 -4.14 1.81
C LEU A 176 11.53 -4.84 2.67
N SER A 177 12.72 -4.22 2.75
CA SER A 177 13.80 -4.74 3.60
C SER A 177 13.42 -4.80 5.07
N LEU A 178 12.78 -3.76 5.60
CA LEU A 178 12.31 -3.69 6.99
C LEU A 178 11.28 -4.80 7.31
N ALA A 179 10.35 -5.04 6.40
CA ALA A 179 9.32 -6.05 6.62
C ALA A 179 9.87 -7.47 6.42
N HIS A 180 10.45 -7.77 5.26
CA HIS A 180 10.78 -9.14 4.88
C HIS A 180 12.09 -9.63 5.50
N SER A 181 13.10 -8.77 5.63
CA SER A 181 14.39 -9.17 6.21
C SER A 181 14.43 -9.07 7.72
N GLU A 182 13.67 -8.16 8.33
CA GLU A 182 13.71 -7.88 9.76
C GLU A 182 12.41 -8.27 10.49
N GLY A 183 11.38 -8.71 9.74
CA GLY A 183 10.12 -9.18 10.29
C GLY A 183 9.23 -8.08 10.88
N LEU A 184 9.41 -6.80 10.49
CA LEU A 184 8.53 -5.73 10.93
C LEU A 184 7.15 -5.89 10.28
N THR A 185 6.11 -5.62 11.07
CA THR A 185 4.76 -5.43 10.52
C THR A 185 4.64 -3.99 10.05
N VAL A 186 4.24 -3.77 8.80
CA VAL A 186 4.09 -2.43 8.23
C VAL A 186 2.64 -2.17 7.87
N PHE A 187 2.08 -1.07 8.35
CA PHE A 187 0.78 -0.54 7.94
C PHE A 187 1.05 0.78 7.21
N ILE A 188 0.86 0.78 5.90
CA ILE A 188 1.19 1.91 5.03
C ILE A 188 -0.06 2.45 4.35
N SER A 189 -0.29 3.76 4.42
CA SER A 189 -1.34 4.41 3.64
C SER A 189 -0.79 5.00 2.35
N SER A 190 -1.62 4.97 1.31
CA SER A 190 -1.39 5.73 0.07
C SER A 190 -2.71 6.08 -0.61
N HIS A 191 -2.70 7.13 -1.41
CA HIS A 191 -3.76 7.41 -2.38
C HIS A 191 -3.38 6.96 -3.81
N ILE A 192 -2.14 6.47 -4.00
CA ILE A 192 -1.62 5.97 -5.28
C ILE A 192 -1.59 4.44 -5.22
N LEU A 193 -2.54 3.81 -5.92
CA LEU A 193 -2.77 2.37 -5.87
C LEU A 193 -1.57 1.59 -6.42
N SER A 194 -0.99 2.03 -7.54
CA SER A 194 0.15 1.37 -8.17
C SER A 194 1.41 1.33 -7.29
N GLU A 195 1.61 2.30 -6.38
CA GLU A 195 2.73 2.26 -5.44
C GLU A 195 2.60 1.10 -4.46
N ILE A 196 1.38 0.85 -3.98
CA ILE A 196 1.09 -0.19 -2.98
C ILE A 196 1.11 -1.59 -3.59
N GLU A 197 0.70 -1.75 -4.85
CA GLU A 197 0.79 -3.03 -5.57
C GLU A 197 2.21 -3.62 -5.62
N HIS A 198 3.23 -2.77 -5.47
CA HIS A 198 4.63 -3.19 -5.51
C HIS A 198 5.23 -3.50 -4.14
N VAL A 199 4.55 -3.18 -3.05
CA VAL A 199 5.09 -3.28 -1.69
C VAL A 199 4.22 -4.14 -0.78
N ALA A 200 2.90 -4.08 -0.92
CA ALA A 200 1.99 -4.70 0.04
C ALA A 200 1.77 -6.18 -0.24
N ASP A 201 1.66 -6.97 0.82
CA ASP A 201 1.21 -8.36 0.78
C ASP A 201 -0.32 -8.42 0.72
N ARG A 202 -0.98 -7.58 1.52
CA ARG A 202 -2.45 -7.40 1.57
C ARG A 202 -2.82 -5.95 1.51
N VAL A 203 -4.02 -5.69 0.99
CA VAL A 203 -4.56 -4.34 0.87
C VAL A 203 -5.98 -4.25 1.41
N GLY A 204 -6.27 -3.09 2.00
CA GLY A 204 -7.63 -2.65 2.31
C GLY A 204 -7.92 -1.34 1.61
N ILE A 205 -9.02 -1.27 0.86
CA ILE A 205 -9.45 -0.04 0.18
C ILE A 205 -10.56 0.61 1.02
N ILE A 206 -10.31 1.84 1.44
CA ILE A 206 -11.29 2.65 2.19
C ILE A 206 -11.88 3.73 1.28
N HIS A 207 -13.21 3.83 1.27
CA HIS A 207 -13.95 4.88 0.58
C HIS A 207 -15.04 5.45 1.48
N LYS A 208 -15.13 6.78 1.60
CA LYS A 208 -16.10 7.49 2.47
C LYS A 208 -16.21 6.91 3.89
N GLY A 209 -15.07 6.52 4.46
CA GLY A 209 -14.98 5.95 5.80
C GLY A 209 -15.19 4.44 5.91
N HIS A 210 -15.64 3.76 4.86
CA HIS A 210 -15.94 2.33 4.86
C HIS A 210 -14.84 1.54 4.15
N LEU A 211 -14.49 0.35 4.70
CA LEU A 211 -13.64 -0.61 4.02
C LEU A 211 -14.49 -1.30 2.93
N VAL A 212 -14.19 -1.01 1.67
CA VAL A 212 -14.94 -1.50 0.51
C VAL A 212 -14.33 -2.73 -0.14
N TYR A 213 -13.05 -2.97 0.12
CA TYR A 213 -12.31 -4.14 -0.34
C TYR A 213 -11.21 -4.51 0.67
N GLU A 214 -10.94 -5.79 0.82
CA GLU A 214 -9.78 -6.33 1.52
C GLU A 214 -9.34 -7.64 0.86
N GLY A 215 -8.05 -7.76 0.51
CA GLY A 215 -7.54 -8.95 -0.18
C GLY A 215 -6.01 -9.01 -0.26
N GLU A 216 -5.51 -10.19 -0.65
CA GLU A 216 -4.09 -10.42 -0.97
C GLU A 216 -3.77 -9.77 -2.33
N VAL A 217 -2.63 -9.10 -2.45
CA VAL A 217 -2.21 -8.46 -3.71
C VAL A 217 -1.93 -9.52 -4.79
N ASP A 218 -1.35 -10.64 -4.43
CA ASP A 218 -1.06 -11.73 -5.38
C ASP A 218 -2.34 -12.37 -5.94
N ALA A 219 -3.42 -12.42 -5.16
CA ALA A 219 -4.71 -12.90 -5.63
C ALA A 219 -5.29 -11.99 -6.74
N ILE A 220 -5.09 -10.67 -6.62
CA ILE A 220 -5.47 -9.69 -7.65
C ILE A 220 -4.64 -9.92 -8.90
N LYS A 221 -3.32 -10.00 -8.78
CA LYS A 221 -2.38 -10.23 -9.90
C LYS A 221 -2.59 -11.57 -10.60
N SER A 222 -3.21 -12.54 -9.95
CA SER A 222 -3.52 -13.84 -10.55
C SER A 222 -4.73 -13.78 -11.48
N ASN A 223 -5.58 -12.75 -11.38
CA ASN A 223 -6.72 -12.56 -12.28
C ASN A 223 -6.24 -11.93 -13.58
N THR A 224 -6.01 -12.79 -14.57
CA THR A 224 -5.50 -12.39 -15.88
C THR A 224 -6.50 -12.73 -16.98
N TRP A 225 -6.44 -11.97 -18.07
CA TRP A 225 -7.23 -12.24 -19.29
C TRP A 225 -6.43 -11.83 -20.53
N VAL A 226 -6.94 -12.23 -21.71
CA VAL A 226 -6.36 -11.83 -22.99
C VAL A 226 -7.30 -10.86 -23.68
N GLU A 227 -6.79 -9.72 -24.09
CA GLU A 227 -7.49 -8.71 -24.87
C GLU A 227 -6.92 -8.67 -26.29
N ILE A 228 -7.79 -8.82 -27.30
CA ILE A 228 -7.42 -8.73 -28.70
C ILE A 228 -8.11 -7.51 -29.32
N GLY A 229 -7.30 -6.55 -29.71
CA GLY A 229 -7.75 -5.36 -30.44
C GLY A 229 -7.73 -5.61 -31.93
N GLY A 230 -8.81 -5.20 -32.62
CA GLY A 230 -8.91 -5.49 -34.05
C GLY A 230 -10.14 -4.88 -34.71
N ARG A 231 -10.47 -5.43 -35.87
CA ARG A 231 -11.76 -5.17 -36.55
C ARG A 231 -12.46 -6.51 -36.78
N PHE A 232 -13.64 -6.67 -36.16
CA PHE A 232 -14.32 -7.95 -36.06
C PHE A 232 -15.76 -7.91 -36.56
N ILE A 233 -16.18 -9.02 -37.20
CA ILE A 233 -17.58 -9.33 -37.42
C ILE A 233 -17.98 -10.30 -36.29
N CYS A 234 -18.65 -9.80 -35.26
CA CYS A 234 -18.86 -10.52 -33.97
C CYS A 234 -19.44 -11.93 -34.16
N GLU A 235 -20.51 -12.08 -34.95
CA GLU A 235 -21.14 -13.39 -35.20
C GLU A 235 -20.18 -14.41 -35.83
N LYS A 236 -19.41 -13.96 -36.84
CA LYS A 236 -18.41 -14.80 -37.52
C LYS A 236 -17.29 -15.21 -36.57
N VAL A 237 -16.80 -14.29 -35.76
CA VAL A 237 -15.75 -14.51 -34.76
C VAL A 237 -16.20 -15.51 -33.69
N VAL A 238 -17.37 -15.32 -33.10
CA VAL A 238 -17.92 -16.22 -32.08
C VAL A 238 -18.06 -17.64 -32.63
N THR A 239 -18.57 -17.77 -33.86
CA THR A 239 -18.73 -19.08 -34.52
C THR A 239 -17.37 -19.79 -34.70
N GLN A 240 -16.35 -19.04 -35.13
CA GLN A 240 -15.03 -19.61 -35.38
C GLN A 240 -14.30 -19.95 -34.04
N LEU A 241 -14.39 -19.11 -33.02
CA LEU A 241 -13.78 -19.37 -31.74
C LEU A 241 -14.39 -20.61 -31.06
N ARG A 242 -15.68 -20.85 -31.23
CA ARG A 242 -16.34 -22.08 -30.74
C ARG A 242 -15.76 -23.36 -31.34
N THR A 243 -15.23 -23.33 -32.57
CA THR A 243 -14.62 -24.54 -33.18
C THR A 243 -13.33 -25.00 -32.50
N ILE A 244 -12.72 -24.11 -31.70
CA ILE A 244 -11.53 -24.38 -30.88
C ILE A 244 -11.85 -24.29 -29.38
N GLU A 245 -13.13 -24.41 -29.00
CA GLU A 245 -13.62 -24.42 -27.63
C GLU A 245 -13.26 -23.15 -26.82
N VAL A 246 -13.08 -22.02 -27.49
CA VAL A 246 -12.82 -20.71 -26.87
C VAL A 246 -14.07 -19.86 -26.87
N TYR A 247 -14.42 -19.32 -25.69
CA TYR A 247 -15.61 -18.51 -25.48
C TYR A 247 -15.20 -17.13 -24.99
N PRO A 248 -15.55 -16.04 -25.72
CA PRO A 248 -15.22 -14.70 -25.26
C PRO A 248 -16.07 -14.30 -24.05
N ARG A 249 -15.44 -13.63 -23.06
CA ARG A 249 -16.12 -12.96 -21.94
C ARG A 249 -16.89 -11.74 -22.44
N ASP A 250 -16.29 -11.01 -23.38
CA ASP A 250 -16.87 -9.82 -24.01
C ASP A 250 -16.39 -9.73 -25.45
N ILE A 251 -17.24 -9.21 -26.32
CA ILE A 251 -16.92 -9.03 -27.74
C ILE A 251 -17.61 -7.78 -28.29
N SER A 252 -16.83 -7.01 -29.05
CA SER A 252 -17.30 -5.86 -29.80
C SER A 252 -16.67 -5.87 -31.21
N THR A 253 -17.06 -4.92 -32.05
CA THR A 253 -16.46 -4.75 -33.36
C THR A 253 -14.97 -4.37 -33.34
N ARG A 254 -14.45 -3.99 -32.19
CA ARG A 254 -13.05 -3.53 -32.03
C ARG A 254 -12.24 -4.29 -30.96
N ARG A 255 -12.90 -5.07 -30.12
CA ARG A 255 -12.28 -5.74 -29.00
C ARG A 255 -12.89 -7.11 -28.73
N ILE A 256 -12.04 -8.06 -28.39
CA ILE A 256 -12.42 -9.39 -27.87
C ILE A 256 -11.70 -9.57 -26.55
N VAL A 257 -12.41 -9.98 -25.51
CA VAL A 257 -11.87 -10.32 -24.20
C VAL A 257 -12.07 -11.82 -23.97
N LEU A 258 -10.97 -12.52 -23.67
CA LEU A 258 -10.94 -13.94 -23.43
C LEU A 258 -10.43 -14.21 -22.01
N ASP A 259 -10.79 -15.33 -21.43
CA ASP A 259 -10.17 -15.81 -20.20
C ASP A 259 -8.66 -15.98 -20.37
N SER A 260 -7.96 -16.19 -19.26
CA SER A 260 -6.52 -16.49 -19.29
C SER A 260 -6.24 -17.71 -20.16
N LEU A 261 -5.35 -17.58 -21.13
CA LEU A 261 -4.98 -18.61 -22.08
C LEU A 261 -3.46 -18.85 -22.06
N SER A 262 -3.04 -20.09 -22.37
CA SER A 262 -1.64 -20.41 -22.66
C SER A 262 -1.18 -19.74 -23.96
N ASP A 263 0.13 -19.64 -24.17
CA ASP A 263 0.69 -19.07 -25.42
C ASP A 263 0.23 -19.84 -26.66
N ASP A 264 0.16 -21.18 -26.57
CA ASP A 264 -0.30 -22.01 -27.66
C ASP A 264 -1.77 -21.75 -28.01
N ASN A 265 -2.62 -21.57 -26.98
CA ASN A 265 -4.03 -21.25 -27.18
C ASN A 265 -4.22 -19.84 -27.75
N ILE A 266 -3.42 -18.87 -27.32
CA ILE A 266 -3.41 -17.51 -27.89
C ILE A 266 -3.03 -17.60 -29.38
N ALA A 267 -2.00 -18.36 -29.72
CA ALA A 267 -1.59 -18.55 -31.11
C ALA A 267 -2.69 -19.22 -31.97
N ALA A 268 -3.39 -20.22 -31.40
CA ALA A 268 -4.51 -20.87 -32.07
C ALA A 268 -5.68 -19.90 -32.29
N VAL A 269 -6.03 -19.09 -31.29
CA VAL A 269 -7.05 -18.04 -31.40
C VAL A 269 -6.69 -17.03 -32.49
N VAL A 270 -5.47 -16.51 -32.48
CA VAL A 270 -5.01 -15.53 -33.49
C VAL A 270 -5.09 -16.13 -34.89
N LYS A 271 -4.61 -17.37 -35.11
CA LYS A 271 -4.75 -18.04 -36.40
C LYS A 271 -6.21 -18.19 -36.84
N THR A 272 -7.10 -18.56 -35.95
CA THR A 272 -8.52 -18.73 -36.20
C THR A 272 -9.17 -17.39 -36.60
N LEU A 273 -8.81 -16.31 -35.89
CA LEU A 273 -9.32 -14.96 -36.22
C LEU A 273 -8.82 -14.46 -37.56
N VAL A 274 -7.55 -14.68 -37.89
CA VAL A 274 -6.98 -14.31 -39.20
C VAL A 274 -7.66 -15.10 -40.33
N ASN A 275 -7.89 -16.41 -40.16
CA ASN A 275 -8.63 -17.24 -41.10
C ASN A 275 -10.09 -16.78 -41.29
N ALA A 276 -10.68 -16.18 -40.24
CA ALA A 276 -11.99 -15.55 -40.31
C ALA A 276 -11.97 -14.15 -40.95
N GLN A 277 -10.84 -13.73 -41.50
CA GLN A 277 -10.64 -12.42 -42.12
C GLN A 277 -10.82 -11.25 -41.15
N ALA A 278 -10.46 -11.44 -39.88
CA ALA A 278 -10.38 -10.36 -38.91
C ALA A 278 -9.05 -9.61 -39.04
N ASP A 279 -9.11 -8.29 -38.92
CA ASP A 279 -7.90 -7.46 -38.82
C ASP A 279 -7.50 -7.39 -37.36
N ILE A 280 -6.32 -7.90 -36.98
CA ILE A 280 -5.80 -7.87 -35.59
C ILE A 280 -4.74 -6.78 -35.52
N TYR A 281 -4.86 -5.89 -34.53
CA TYR A 281 -3.93 -4.77 -34.29
C TYR A 281 -3.10 -4.95 -33.02
N ALA A 282 -3.66 -5.62 -32.01
CA ALA A 282 -2.98 -5.87 -30.74
C ALA A 282 -3.45 -7.20 -30.13
N VAL A 283 -2.54 -7.86 -29.40
CA VAL A 283 -2.84 -9.01 -28.55
C VAL A 283 -2.10 -8.78 -27.25
N GLU A 284 -2.84 -8.57 -26.17
CA GLU A 284 -2.28 -8.19 -24.88
C GLU A 284 -2.78 -9.12 -23.78
N ARG A 285 -1.88 -9.57 -22.90
CA ARG A 285 -2.27 -10.12 -21.62
C ARG A 285 -2.50 -8.97 -20.66
N LYS A 286 -3.67 -8.94 -20.07
CA LYS A 286 -4.05 -8.00 -19.03
C LYS A 286 -4.07 -8.72 -17.69
N THR A 287 -3.72 -7.98 -16.66
CA THR A 287 -3.80 -8.40 -15.26
C THR A 287 -4.67 -7.40 -14.54
N GLU A 288 -5.55 -7.86 -13.68
CA GLU A 288 -6.36 -6.97 -12.85
C GLU A 288 -5.45 -6.13 -11.95
N THR A 289 -5.76 -4.84 -11.86
CA THR A 289 -5.03 -3.90 -11.02
C THR A 289 -5.90 -3.44 -9.85
N LEU A 290 -5.26 -2.93 -8.79
CA LEU A 290 -6.00 -2.27 -7.71
C LEU A 290 -6.83 -1.09 -8.21
N GLU A 291 -6.39 -0.43 -9.27
CA GLU A 291 -7.12 0.68 -9.89
C GLU A 291 -8.42 0.20 -10.55
N ASP A 292 -8.38 -0.94 -11.26
CA ASP A 292 -9.58 -1.55 -11.85
C ASP A 292 -10.60 -1.92 -10.76
N ILE A 293 -10.15 -2.55 -9.68
CA ILE A 293 -11.00 -2.89 -8.53
C ILE A 293 -11.60 -1.63 -7.92
N PHE A 294 -10.79 -0.61 -7.66
CA PHE A 294 -11.27 0.65 -7.08
C PHE A 294 -12.31 1.33 -7.95
N LEU A 295 -12.05 1.43 -9.27
CA LEU A 295 -12.99 2.03 -10.22
C LEU A 295 -14.31 1.27 -10.31
N ASN A 296 -14.26 -0.07 -10.28
CA ASN A 296 -15.48 -0.90 -10.31
C ASN A 296 -16.31 -0.70 -9.04
N LEU A 297 -15.68 -0.74 -7.86
CA LEU A 297 -16.37 -0.55 -6.57
C LEU A 297 -16.95 0.86 -6.39
N THR A 298 -16.30 1.89 -6.96
CA THR A 298 -16.77 3.28 -6.80
C THR A 298 -17.83 3.70 -7.81
N LYS A 299 -18.00 2.98 -8.93
CA LYS A 299 -19.09 3.20 -9.89
C LYS A 299 -20.44 2.70 -9.37
N GLU A 300 -20.44 1.73 -8.48
CA GLU A 300 -21.66 1.11 -7.92
C GLU A 300 -22.18 1.82 -6.64
N MET A 301 -21.46 2.83 -6.11
CA MET A 301 -21.78 3.59 -4.89
C MET A 301 -22.07 5.07 -5.19
#